data_bde93b8158ac74ee2c02d2174df460e9
#
_entry.id   bde93b8158ac74ee2c02d2174df460e9
#
_cell.length_a   1.000
_cell.length_b   1.000
_cell.length_c   1.000
_cell.angle_alpha   90.00
_cell.angle_beta   90.00
_cell.angle_gamma   90.00
#
_symmetry.space_group_name_H-M   'P 1'
#
loop_
_entity.id
_entity.type
_entity.pdbx_description
1 polymer ?
#
loop_
_entity_poly.entity_id
_entity_poly.type
_entity_poly.pdbx_seq_one_letter_code
_entity_poly.pdbx_strand_id
1 'polypeptide(L)'
;MTQAERVLGDIATRLLVENDRVKIWEMDLAPGEDSDVHEHTMDYILVVIEGDRIAGVPEPDSKGLYNEYIEADVQPGQYFYIEKGGIETARNIGKRRYREIAIELKD
;
A
#
# COMPACT_ATOMS: atom_id res chain seq x y z
N MET A 1 6.71 19.61 -13.70
CA MET A 1 5.42 18.89 -13.70
C MET A 1 4.60 19.29 -12.51
N THR A 2 3.37 19.63 -12.71
CA THR A 2 2.46 20.00 -11.62
C THR A 2 1.81 18.75 -11.01
N GLN A 3 1.19 18.90 -9.83
CA GLN A 3 0.42 17.82 -9.21
C GLN A 3 -0.67 17.29 -10.13
N ALA A 4 -1.31 18.16 -10.91
CA ALA A 4 -2.38 17.79 -11.83
C ALA A 4 -1.90 16.86 -12.96
N GLU A 5 -0.61 16.81 -13.22
CA GLU A 5 -0.04 15.98 -14.28
C GLU A 5 0.43 14.62 -13.78
N ARG A 6 0.39 14.40 -12.47
CA ARG A 6 0.78 13.13 -11.87
C ARG A 6 -0.30 12.08 -12.13
N VAL A 7 0.13 10.90 -12.59
CA VAL A 7 -0.78 9.78 -12.80
C VAL A 7 -0.66 8.85 -11.60
N LEU A 8 -1.78 8.60 -10.92
CA LEU A 8 -1.83 7.66 -9.83
C LEU A 8 -2.19 6.28 -10.36
N GLY A 9 -1.52 5.25 -9.86
CA GLY A 9 -1.79 3.87 -10.22
C GLY A 9 -2.73 3.19 -9.23
N ASP A 10 -2.80 1.89 -9.34
CA ASP A 10 -3.57 1.06 -8.43
C ASP A 10 -2.88 0.99 -7.07
N ILE A 11 -3.65 0.73 -6.02
CA ILE A 11 -3.08 0.65 -4.67
C ILE A 11 -2.23 -0.59 -4.46
N ALA A 12 -2.31 -1.57 -5.36
CA ALA A 12 -1.58 -2.82 -5.26
C ALA A 12 -1.36 -3.43 -6.65
N THR A 13 -0.82 -4.63 -6.70
CA THR A 13 -0.43 -5.25 -7.96
C THR A 13 -1.65 -5.69 -8.77
N ARG A 14 -2.65 -6.26 -8.12
CA ARG A 14 -3.86 -6.74 -8.81
C ARG A 14 -5.07 -6.75 -7.91
N LEU A 15 -6.22 -6.52 -8.51
CA LEU A 15 -7.52 -6.59 -7.85
C LEU A 15 -7.99 -8.05 -7.84
N LEU A 16 -8.34 -8.56 -6.66
CA LEU A 16 -8.81 -9.94 -6.49
C LEU A 16 -10.32 -10.03 -6.43
N VAL A 17 -10.95 -9.15 -5.65
CA VAL A 17 -12.40 -9.17 -5.42
C VAL A 17 -12.88 -7.73 -5.30
N GLU A 18 -14.04 -7.46 -5.89
CA GLU A 18 -14.75 -6.21 -5.63
C GLU A 18 -16.24 -6.51 -5.55
N ASN A 19 -16.87 -5.98 -4.50
CA ASN A 19 -18.33 -5.99 -4.37
C ASN A 19 -18.77 -4.66 -3.77
N ASP A 20 -20.01 -4.56 -3.32
CA ASP A 20 -20.54 -3.32 -2.77
C ASP A 20 -20.00 -2.98 -1.36
N ARG A 21 -19.22 -3.86 -0.76
CA ARG A 21 -18.68 -3.66 0.59
C ARG A 21 -17.17 -3.51 0.65
N VAL A 22 -16.45 -4.20 -0.23
CA VAL A 22 -14.98 -4.24 -0.16
C VAL A 22 -14.36 -4.27 -1.56
N LYS A 23 -13.10 -3.82 -1.62
CA LYS A 23 -12.17 -4.11 -2.72
C LYS A 23 -10.98 -4.80 -2.11
N ILE A 24 -10.67 -6.00 -2.58
CA ILE A 24 -9.56 -6.79 -2.05
C ILE A 24 -8.48 -6.91 -3.12
N TRP A 25 -7.27 -6.50 -2.74
CA TRP A 25 -6.12 -6.44 -3.62
C TRP A 25 -4.99 -7.32 -3.11
N GLU A 26 -4.14 -7.76 -4.02
CA GLU A 26 -2.84 -8.34 -3.67
C GLU A 26 -1.73 -7.42 -4.14
N MET A 27 -0.78 -7.11 -3.25
CA MET A 27 0.47 -6.47 -3.60
C MET A 27 1.56 -7.54 -3.61
N ASP A 28 2.38 -7.55 -4.64
CA ASP A 28 3.43 -8.53 -4.84
C ASP A 28 4.65 -7.81 -5.43
N LEU A 29 5.67 -7.63 -4.59
CA LEU A 29 6.87 -6.87 -4.94
C LEU A 29 8.11 -7.72 -4.75
N ALA A 30 8.92 -7.84 -5.80
CA ALA A 30 10.26 -8.42 -5.70
C ALA A 30 11.16 -7.49 -4.86
N PRO A 31 12.27 -8.01 -4.30
CA PRO A 31 13.21 -7.14 -3.58
C PRO A 31 13.66 -5.98 -4.45
N GLY A 32 13.58 -4.77 -3.91
CA GLY A 32 13.93 -3.53 -4.60
C GLY A 32 12.85 -2.95 -5.48
N GLU A 33 11.73 -3.61 -5.63
CA GLU A 33 10.63 -3.15 -6.48
C GLU A 33 9.72 -2.19 -5.73
N ASP A 34 9.19 -1.20 -6.45
CA ASP A 34 8.21 -0.24 -5.95
C ASP A 34 6.84 -0.54 -6.52
N SER A 35 5.80 -0.26 -5.73
CA SER A 35 4.45 -0.13 -6.27
C SER A 35 4.33 1.15 -7.08
N ASP A 36 3.23 1.30 -7.83
CA ASP A 36 2.88 2.59 -8.38
C ASP A 36 2.56 3.57 -7.25
N VAL A 37 2.73 4.86 -7.52
CA VAL A 37 2.22 5.90 -6.62
C VAL A 37 0.70 5.79 -6.60
N HIS A 38 0.11 5.69 -5.41
CA HIS A 38 -1.33 5.47 -5.28
C HIS A 38 -1.90 6.26 -4.11
N GLU A 39 -3.20 6.52 -4.19
CA GLU A 39 -3.94 7.21 -3.15
C GLU A 39 -4.94 6.27 -2.49
N HIS A 40 -4.94 6.27 -1.15
CA HIS A 40 -5.90 5.50 -0.37
C HIS A 40 -7.14 6.36 -0.11
N THR A 41 -8.20 6.12 -0.87
CA THR A 41 -9.46 6.87 -0.77
C THR A 41 -10.47 6.22 0.19
N MET A 42 -10.13 5.06 0.73
CA MET A 42 -10.95 4.30 1.67
C MET A 42 -10.07 3.82 2.81
N ASP A 43 -10.65 3.65 4.00
CA ASP A 43 -9.97 2.93 5.07
C ASP A 43 -9.69 1.50 4.60
N TYR A 44 -8.61 0.92 5.07
CA TYR A 44 -8.22 -0.40 4.60
C TYR A 44 -7.48 -1.20 5.67
N ILE A 45 -7.52 -2.51 5.48
CA ILE A 45 -6.81 -3.46 6.33
C ILE A 45 -5.72 -4.10 5.49
N LEU A 46 -4.50 -4.10 6.00
CA LEU A 46 -3.38 -4.82 5.39
C LEU A 46 -3.12 -6.11 6.15
N VAL A 47 -2.89 -7.20 5.42
CA VAL A 47 -2.46 -8.47 6.00
C VAL A 47 -1.19 -8.90 5.27
N VAL A 48 -0.09 -9.03 6.00
CA VAL A 48 1.19 -9.46 5.43
C VAL A 48 1.15 -10.97 5.21
N ILE A 49 1.42 -11.41 3.99
CA ILE A 49 1.45 -12.83 3.62
C ILE A 49 2.89 -13.35 3.65
N GLU A 50 3.82 -12.60 3.08
CA GLU A 50 5.24 -12.92 3.16
C GLU A 50 6.07 -11.64 3.02
N GLY A 51 7.30 -11.68 3.50
CA GLY A 51 8.21 -10.55 3.43
C GLY A 51 9.00 -10.41 4.71
N ASP A 52 10.00 -9.53 4.67
CA ASP A 52 10.84 -9.25 5.84
C ASP A 52 10.94 -7.74 6.14
N ARG A 53 10.89 -6.87 5.12
CA ARG A 53 11.01 -5.44 5.38
C ARG A 53 10.37 -4.63 4.26
N ILE A 54 9.64 -3.58 4.62
CA ILE A 54 8.92 -2.71 3.68
C ILE A 54 9.15 -1.24 4.04
N ALA A 55 9.11 -0.36 3.04
CA ALA A 55 9.12 1.08 3.25
C ALA A 55 7.88 1.71 2.64
N GLY A 56 7.39 2.73 3.30
CA GLY A 56 6.36 3.62 2.76
C GLY A 56 6.99 4.96 2.41
N VAL A 57 6.83 5.38 1.16
CA VAL A 57 7.40 6.62 0.64
C VAL A 57 6.25 7.56 0.32
N PRO A 58 5.90 8.49 1.22
CA PRO A 58 4.75 9.36 1.00
C PRO A 58 5.06 10.47 0.02
N GLU A 59 4.02 10.91 -0.70
CA GLU A 59 4.07 12.11 -1.52
C GLU A 59 3.91 13.35 -0.64
N PRO A 60 4.39 14.53 -1.10
CA PRO A 60 4.28 15.75 -0.28
C PRO A 60 2.85 16.15 0.10
N ASP A 61 1.87 15.77 -0.71
CA ASP A 61 0.46 16.05 -0.46
C ASP A 61 -0.28 14.89 0.21
N SER A 62 0.45 13.87 0.67
CA SER A 62 -0.15 12.77 1.41
C SER A 62 -0.78 13.26 2.71
N LYS A 63 -1.96 12.73 3.02
CA LYS A 63 -2.69 13.01 4.26
C LYS A 63 -2.83 11.70 5.02
N GLY A 64 -3.29 11.78 6.24
CA GLY A 64 -3.46 10.60 7.06
C GLY A 64 -2.31 10.43 8.04
N LEU A 65 -2.27 9.29 8.69
CA LEU A 65 -1.38 9.05 9.82
C LEU A 65 0.09 8.92 9.42
N TYR A 66 0.35 8.30 8.27
CA TYR A 66 1.70 8.01 7.80
C TYR A 66 2.06 8.97 6.67
N ASN A 67 2.46 10.18 7.04
CA ASN A 67 2.83 11.22 6.09
C ASN A 67 4.35 11.50 6.04
N GLU A 68 5.14 10.59 6.61
CA GLU A 68 6.59 10.63 6.57
C GLU A 68 7.13 9.30 6.07
N TYR A 69 8.36 9.32 5.54
CA TYR A 69 9.04 8.08 5.16
C TYR A 69 9.14 7.16 6.37
N ILE A 70 8.78 5.91 6.19
CA ILE A 70 8.82 4.91 7.25
C ILE A 70 9.38 3.59 6.70
N GLU A 71 10.20 2.93 7.51
CA GLU A 71 10.66 1.57 7.27
C GLU A 71 10.15 0.68 8.39
N ALA A 72 9.77 -0.53 8.06
CA ALA A 72 9.26 -1.46 9.06
C ALA A 72 9.69 -2.90 8.75
N ASP A 73 10.10 -3.61 9.79
CA ASP A 73 10.22 -5.05 9.72
C ASP A 73 8.81 -5.65 9.72
N VAL A 74 8.61 -6.65 8.87
CA VAL A 74 7.31 -7.31 8.75
C VAL A 74 7.48 -8.81 8.84
N GLN A 75 6.41 -9.50 9.16
CA GLN A 75 6.38 -10.96 9.17
C GLN A 75 4.98 -11.45 8.80
N PRO A 76 4.91 -12.67 8.26
CA PRO A 76 3.62 -13.24 7.85
C PRO A 76 2.61 -13.23 8.98
N GLY A 77 1.38 -12.87 8.66
CA GLY A 77 0.28 -12.82 9.63
C GLY A 77 0.10 -11.48 10.32
N GLN A 78 1.05 -10.56 10.19
CA GLN A 78 0.86 -9.19 10.70
C GLN A 78 -0.29 -8.52 9.98
N TYR A 79 -1.04 -7.68 10.70
CA TYR A 79 -2.15 -6.93 10.11
C TYR A 79 -2.18 -5.52 10.68
N PHE A 80 -2.75 -4.62 9.88
CA PHE A 80 -2.85 -3.19 10.23
C PHE A 80 -4.18 -2.66 9.73
N TYR A 81 -4.83 -1.81 10.54
CA TYR A 81 -5.96 -1.01 10.10
C TYR A 81 -5.46 0.40 9.84
N ILE A 82 -5.64 0.91 8.64
CA ILE A 82 -5.11 2.21 8.24
C ILE A 82 -6.23 3.08 7.68
N GLU A 83 -6.34 4.30 8.19
CA GLU A 83 -7.33 5.25 7.72
C GLU A 83 -6.93 5.83 6.37
N LYS A 84 -7.93 6.24 5.59
CA LYS A 84 -7.75 6.84 4.26
C LYS A 84 -6.98 8.15 4.32
N GLY A 85 -6.45 8.57 3.19
CA GLY A 85 -5.79 9.86 3.00
C GLY A 85 -4.34 9.76 2.56
N GLY A 86 -3.70 8.60 2.68
CA GLY A 86 -2.32 8.43 2.26
C GLY A 86 -2.17 8.45 0.75
N ILE A 87 -1.13 9.11 0.27
CA ILE A 87 -0.69 9.07 -1.13
C ILE A 87 0.77 8.67 -1.08
N GLU A 88 1.08 7.47 -1.55
CA GLU A 88 2.38 6.89 -1.28
C GLU A 88 2.81 5.84 -2.30
N THR A 89 4.07 5.46 -2.21
CA THR A 89 4.66 4.32 -2.90
C THR A 89 5.11 3.32 -1.85
N ALA A 90 4.76 2.06 -2.01
CA ALA A 90 5.31 0.97 -1.21
C ALA A 90 6.59 0.47 -1.89
N ARG A 91 7.64 0.26 -1.10
CA ARG A 91 8.93 -0.21 -1.61
C ARG A 91 9.39 -1.42 -0.82
N ASN A 92 9.70 -2.49 -1.52
CA ASN A 92 10.28 -3.66 -0.88
C ASN A 92 11.78 -3.42 -0.66
N ILE A 93 12.17 -3.14 0.58
CA ILE A 93 13.56 -2.90 0.96
C ILE A 93 14.18 -4.12 1.64
N GLY A 94 13.45 -5.24 1.66
CA GLY A 94 13.92 -6.47 2.25
C GLY A 94 14.66 -7.36 1.26
N LYS A 95 14.97 -8.56 1.69
CA LYS A 95 15.69 -9.58 0.91
C LYS A 95 14.75 -10.60 0.31
N ARG A 96 13.50 -10.64 0.77
CA ARG A 96 12.48 -11.59 0.32
C ARG A 96 11.42 -10.86 -0.48
N ARG A 97 10.70 -11.61 -1.30
CA ARG A 97 9.49 -11.11 -1.95
C ARG A 97 8.52 -10.62 -0.89
N TYR A 98 7.88 -9.49 -1.13
CA TYR A 98 6.86 -8.94 -0.24
C TYR A 98 5.49 -9.16 -0.85
N ARG A 99 4.59 -9.77 -0.09
CA ARG A 99 3.20 -9.95 -0.50
C ARG A 99 2.28 -9.56 0.64
N GLU A 100 1.25 -8.82 0.30
CA GLU A 100 0.20 -8.44 1.25
C GLU A 100 -1.16 -8.51 0.58
N ILE A 101 -2.18 -8.67 1.42
CA ILE A 101 -3.58 -8.50 1.01
C ILE A 101 -4.04 -7.17 1.58
N ALA A 102 -4.62 -6.32 0.72
CA ALA A 102 -5.19 -5.05 1.13
C ALA A 102 -6.70 -5.11 0.94
N ILE A 103 -7.44 -4.85 2.01
CA ILE A 103 -8.90 -4.92 2.01
C ILE A 103 -9.40 -3.48 2.20
N GLU A 104 -9.84 -2.85 1.12
CA GLU A 104 -10.46 -1.53 1.18
C GLU A 104 -11.92 -1.66 1.59
N LEU A 105 -12.33 -0.82 2.53
CA LEU A 105 -13.68 -0.87 3.11
C LEU A 105 -14.54 0.21 2.47
N LYS A 106 -15.58 -0.20 1.78
CA LYS A 106 -16.55 0.73 1.19
C LYS A 106 -17.60 1.12 2.23
N ASP A 107 -18.01 2.36 2.18
CA ASP A 107 -19.08 2.86 3.07
C ASP A 107 -20.48 2.47 2.58
#